data_c57842fc49fd0613cc2a8153f4276cbf
#
_entry.id   c57842fc49fd0613cc2a8153f4276cbf
#
_cell.length_a   1.000
_cell.length_b   1.000
_cell.length_c   1.000
_cell.angle_alpha   90.00
_cell.angle_beta   90.00
_cell.angle_gamma   90.00
#
_symmetry.space_group_name_H-M   'P 1'
#
loop_
_entity.id
_entity.type
_entity.pdbx_description
1 polymer ?
#
loop_
_entity_poly.entity_id
_entity_poly.type
_entity_poly.pdbx_seq_one_letter_code
_entity_poly.pdbx_strand_id
1 'polypeptide(L)'
;MRLIFCSVFYLHSRLLERAAKMSDKHGGGSLTALPIIETQGGDVSAYIPTNVISITDGQIFLEAELFYKGVRPAINVGLSVSRVGSAAQLKAMKQVAGSLKLFLAQYREVAAFAQFGSDLDAATKQTLSRGERLTELLKQKQYSPMAVNEMVPLIYAGVNGHLDSVPVDKILTWEADYLNNLRSNEQDLMSQIEKDGALSKELEAKLKASVVSFTKNFTA
;
A
#
# COMPACT_ATOMS: atom_id res chain seq x y z
N MET A 1 30.68 28.62 3.90
CA MET A 1 29.34 28.03 3.74
C MET A 1 29.33 26.68 2.96
N ARG A 2 29.95 26.56 1.76
CA ARG A 2 30.02 25.31 0.98
C ARG A 2 30.60 24.10 1.75
N LEU A 3 31.63 24.26 2.57
CA LEU A 3 32.28 23.18 3.32
C LEU A 3 31.40 22.54 4.37
N ILE A 4 30.50 23.29 5.03
CA ILE A 4 29.58 22.76 6.04
C ILE A 4 28.51 21.86 5.40
N PHE A 5 27.98 22.27 4.24
CA PHE A 5 26.99 21.46 3.50
C PHE A 5 27.57 20.12 3.03
N CYS A 6 28.80 20.11 2.51
CA CYS A 6 29.47 18.85 2.13
C CYS A 6 29.68 17.94 3.32
N SER A 7 30.00 18.46 4.51
CA SER A 7 30.24 17.65 5.69
C SER A 7 28.97 16.98 6.24
N VAL A 8 27.83 17.69 6.23
CA VAL A 8 26.54 17.15 6.68
C VAL A 8 26.06 16.05 5.73
N PHE A 9 26.11 16.26 4.43
CA PHE A 9 25.78 15.23 3.44
C PHE A 9 26.66 13.98 3.62
N TYR A 10 27.97 14.17 3.80
CA TYR A 10 28.90 13.06 4.02
C TYR A 10 28.59 12.27 5.29
N LEU A 11 28.21 12.94 6.36
CA LEU A 11 27.81 12.24 7.62
C LEU A 11 26.52 11.45 7.44
N HIS A 12 25.53 12.03 6.76
CA HIS A 12 24.28 11.33 6.47
C HIS A 12 24.52 10.10 5.57
N SER A 13 25.29 10.23 4.51
CA SER A 13 25.58 9.10 3.61
C SER A 13 26.34 7.98 4.32
N ARG A 14 27.36 8.31 5.11
CA ARG A 14 28.09 7.30 5.91
C ARG A 14 27.22 6.57 6.90
N LEU A 15 26.24 7.26 7.51
CA LEU A 15 25.31 6.66 8.45
C LEU A 15 24.33 5.72 7.74
N LEU A 16 23.72 6.18 6.66
CA LEU A 16 22.65 5.47 5.96
C LEU A 16 23.17 4.32 5.09
N GLU A 17 24.36 4.46 4.47
CA GLU A 17 24.99 3.40 3.67
C GLU A 17 25.47 2.19 4.48
N ARG A 18 25.38 2.26 5.81
CA ARG A 18 25.60 1.08 6.64
C ARG A 18 24.44 0.08 6.57
N ALA A 19 23.27 0.54 6.21
CA ALA A 19 22.15 -0.32 5.89
C ALA A 19 22.38 -0.93 4.52
N ALA A 20 22.68 -2.23 4.50
CA ALA A 20 23.06 -2.95 3.28
C ALA A 20 22.63 -4.41 3.34
N LYS A 21 22.42 -5.00 2.18
CA LYS A 21 22.34 -6.45 1.98
C LYS A 21 23.73 -6.99 1.66
N MET A 22 24.22 -7.87 2.51
CA MET A 22 25.52 -8.52 2.31
C MET A 22 25.41 -9.65 1.27
N SER A 23 26.50 -9.89 0.57
CA SER A 23 26.61 -11.04 -0.34
C SER A 23 26.69 -12.36 0.45
N ASP A 24 26.39 -13.47 -0.20
CA ASP A 24 26.44 -14.81 0.43
C ASP A 24 27.86 -15.15 0.94
N LYS A 25 28.90 -14.62 0.30
CA LYS A 25 30.30 -14.76 0.76
C LYS A 25 30.53 -14.16 2.16
N HIS A 26 29.71 -13.19 2.55
CA HIS A 26 29.77 -12.51 3.85
C HIS A 26 28.58 -12.86 4.75
N GLY A 27 27.97 -14.04 4.53
CA GLY A 27 26.90 -14.57 5.36
C GLY A 27 25.48 -14.11 4.99
N GLY A 28 25.31 -13.34 3.91
CA GLY A 28 23.98 -12.98 3.37
C GLY A 28 23.09 -12.12 4.26
N GLY A 29 23.61 -11.58 5.38
CA GLY A 29 22.85 -10.76 6.32
C GLY A 29 22.31 -9.47 5.69
N SER A 30 21.32 -8.85 6.32
CA SER A 30 20.77 -7.57 5.88
C SER A 30 20.48 -6.64 7.05
N LEU A 31 20.68 -5.35 6.84
CA LEU A 31 20.30 -4.28 7.76
C LEU A 31 19.44 -3.28 6.99
N THR A 32 18.27 -2.98 7.50
CA THR A 32 17.35 -1.96 6.95
C THR A 32 17.31 -0.76 7.89
N ALA A 33 17.54 0.43 7.36
CA ALA A 33 17.36 1.69 8.08
C ALA A 33 16.06 2.37 7.63
N LEU A 34 15.27 2.85 8.58
CA LEU A 34 14.07 3.64 8.35
C LEU A 34 14.24 5.02 9.02
N PRO A 35 14.98 5.94 8.39
CA PRO A 35 15.16 7.28 8.93
C PRO A 35 13.85 8.06 8.84
N ILE A 36 13.49 8.76 9.91
CA ILE A 36 12.33 9.65 9.95
C ILE A 36 12.83 11.08 9.84
N ILE A 37 12.39 11.79 8.80
CA ILE A 37 12.75 13.18 8.54
C ILE A 37 11.50 14.03 8.64
N GLU A 38 11.57 15.04 9.51
CA GLU A 38 10.54 16.05 9.62
C GLU A 38 10.71 17.10 8.50
N THR A 39 9.61 17.44 7.82
CA THR A 39 9.56 18.52 6.86
C THR A 39 8.80 19.71 7.44
N GLN A 40 9.29 20.92 7.22
CA GLN A 40 8.58 22.13 7.63
C GLN A 40 7.58 22.51 6.52
N GLY A 41 6.30 22.56 6.87
CA GLY A 41 5.23 22.88 5.91
C GLY A 41 5.12 21.93 4.72
N GLY A 42 5.63 20.68 4.83
CA GLY A 42 5.63 19.71 3.73
C GLY A 42 6.72 19.95 2.67
N ASP A 43 7.67 20.86 2.91
CA ASP A 43 8.74 21.18 1.96
C ASP A 43 9.79 20.05 1.90
N VAL A 44 9.67 19.22 0.88
CA VAL A 44 10.63 18.14 0.56
C VAL A 44 11.83 18.62 -0.24
N SER A 45 11.81 19.88 -0.72
CA SER A 45 12.91 20.47 -1.47
C SER A 45 14.01 21.04 -0.58
N ALA A 46 13.77 21.09 0.73
CA ALA A 46 14.76 21.52 1.71
C ALA A 46 16.00 20.64 1.71
N TYR A 47 17.11 21.15 2.24
CA TYR A 47 18.44 20.53 2.14
C TYR A 47 18.50 19.12 2.77
N ILE A 48 17.94 18.92 3.97
CA ILE A 48 17.99 17.62 4.65
C ILE A 48 17.11 16.57 3.95
N PRO A 49 15.83 16.86 3.63
CA PRO A 49 14.98 15.91 2.88
C PRO A 49 15.59 15.49 1.55
N THR A 50 16.10 16.43 0.75
CA THR A 50 16.71 16.12 -0.56
C THR A 50 17.95 15.24 -0.43
N ASN A 51 18.81 15.48 0.56
CA ASN A 51 19.95 14.63 0.83
C ASN A 51 19.55 13.21 1.18
N VAL A 52 18.58 13.04 2.09
CA VAL A 52 18.13 11.71 2.53
C VAL A 52 17.45 10.97 1.38
N ILE A 53 16.60 11.62 0.58
CA ILE A 53 15.98 11.03 -0.61
C ILE A 53 17.04 10.57 -1.62
N SER A 54 18.14 11.32 -1.78
CA SER A 54 19.19 10.97 -2.73
C SER A 54 20.03 9.76 -2.28
N ILE A 55 20.19 9.57 -0.97
CA ILE A 55 21.01 8.50 -0.38
C ILE A 55 20.19 7.21 -0.26
N THR A 56 18.92 7.29 0.10
CA THR A 56 18.05 6.13 0.37
C THR A 56 17.45 5.52 -0.90
N ASP A 57 16.92 4.30 -0.78
CA ASP A 57 16.29 3.56 -1.89
C ASP A 57 14.80 3.91 -2.08
N GLY A 58 14.37 5.02 -1.57
CA GLY A 58 13.00 5.50 -1.69
C GLY A 58 12.53 6.24 -0.45
N GLN A 59 11.28 6.69 -0.50
CA GLN A 59 10.64 7.40 0.60
C GLN A 59 9.18 6.99 0.75
N ILE A 60 8.71 6.97 1.98
CA ILE A 60 7.30 6.90 2.35
C ILE A 60 6.89 8.30 2.76
N PHE A 61 6.02 8.94 1.98
CA PHE A 61 5.58 10.32 2.19
C PHE A 61 4.30 10.35 3.03
N LEU A 62 4.37 10.98 4.21
CA LEU A 62 3.23 11.14 5.10
C LEU A 62 2.66 12.56 4.99
N GLU A 63 1.34 12.67 4.87
CA GLU A 63 0.62 13.95 4.77
C GLU A 63 -0.31 14.16 5.95
N ALA A 64 -0.19 15.32 6.60
CA ALA A 64 -1.07 15.72 7.70
C ALA A 64 -2.54 15.82 7.25
N GLU A 65 -2.80 16.25 6.02
CA GLU A 65 -4.15 16.36 5.46
C GLU A 65 -4.85 14.99 5.39
N LEU A 66 -4.14 13.95 4.94
CA LEU A 66 -4.68 12.57 4.94
C LEU A 66 -4.96 12.08 6.36
N PHE A 67 -4.08 12.41 7.31
CA PHE A 67 -4.28 12.04 8.71
C PHE A 67 -5.54 12.67 9.30
N TYR A 68 -5.77 13.95 9.05
CA TYR A 68 -6.97 14.66 9.51
C TYR A 68 -8.24 14.18 8.80
N LYS A 69 -8.15 13.72 7.57
CA LYS A 69 -9.26 13.06 6.84
C LYS A 69 -9.52 11.62 7.33
N GLY A 70 -8.80 11.14 8.34
CA GLY A 70 -8.98 9.80 8.91
C GLY A 70 -8.33 8.68 8.09
N VAL A 71 -7.51 8.99 7.08
CA VAL A 71 -6.71 8.01 6.35
C VAL A 71 -5.47 7.69 7.18
N ARG A 72 -5.42 6.50 7.74
CA ARG A 72 -4.33 6.05 8.62
C ARG A 72 -3.92 4.62 8.24
N PRO A 73 -2.63 4.40 7.91
CA PRO A 73 -1.53 5.38 7.87
C PRO A 73 -1.74 6.47 6.81
N ALA A 74 -1.27 7.68 7.10
CA ALA A 74 -1.47 8.86 6.25
C ALA A 74 -0.46 8.91 5.08
N ILE A 75 -0.33 7.81 4.35
CA ILE A 75 0.65 7.63 3.28
C ILE A 75 0.12 8.20 1.97
N ASN A 76 0.84 9.15 1.39
CA ASN A 76 0.61 9.56 0.03
C ASN A 76 1.28 8.57 -0.94
N VAL A 77 0.49 7.68 -1.53
CA VAL A 77 0.98 6.64 -2.45
C VAL A 77 1.55 7.24 -3.75
N GLY A 78 1.07 8.42 -4.17
CA GLY A 78 1.55 9.10 -5.38
C GLY A 78 2.98 9.60 -5.23
N LEU A 79 3.28 10.25 -4.10
CA LEU A 79 4.59 10.84 -3.80
C LEU A 79 5.58 9.83 -3.22
N SER A 80 5.09 8.71 -2.71
CA SER A 80 5.94 7.63 -2.19
C SER A 80 6.58 6.86 -3.33
N VAL A 81 7.88 6.59 -3.19
CA VAL A 81 8.67 5.91 -4.22
C VAL A 81 9.53 4.83 -3.58
N SER A 82 9.65 3.68 -4.24
CA SER A 82 10.65 2.66 -3.94
C SER A 82 11.50 2.41 -5.18
N ARG A 83 12.83 2.54 -5.07
CA ARG A 83 13.76 2.24 -6.16
C ARG A 83 13.87 0.74 -6.41
N VAL A 84 13.71 -0.08 -5.36
CA VAL A 84 13.67 -1.55 -5.47
C VAL A 84 12.36 -2.00 -6.10
N GLY A 85 11.27 -1.32 -5.75
CA GLY A 85 9.95 -1.52 -6.33
C GLY A 85 9.43 -2.95 -6.18
N SER A 86 8.84 -3.45 -7.24
CA SER A 86 8.21 -4.78 -7.26
C SER A 86 9.22 -5.95 -7.18
N ALA A 87 10.52 -5.69 -7.29
CA ALA A 87 11.54 -6.74 -7.15
C ALA A 87 11.62 -7.27 -5.70
N ALA A 88 11.24 -6.45 -4.71
CA ALA A 88 11.19 -6.86 -3.31
C ALA A 88 9.87 -7.53 -2.91
N GLN A 89 8.85 -7.53 -3.77
CA GLN A 89 7.54 -8.10 -3.48
C GLN A 89 7.50 -9.60 -3.79
N LEU A 90 6.76 -10.35 -2.98
CA LEU A 90 6.32 -11.70 -3.34
C LEU A 90 5.48 -11.65 -4.62
N LYS A 91 5.56 -12.70 -5.45
CA LYS A 91 4.84 -12.75 -6.73
C LYS A 91 3.34 -12.57 -6.54
N ALA A 92 2.74 -13.19 -5.53
CA ALA A 92 1.33 -13.04 -5.20
C ALA A 92 0.95 -11.57 -4.95
N MET A 93 1.74 -10.84 -4.13
CA MET A 93 1.51 -9.42 -3.88
C MET A 93 1.68 -8.59 -5.15
N LYS A 94 2.71 -8.85 -5.95
CA LYS A 94 2.93 -8.16 -7.22
C LYS A 94 1.75 -8.34 -8.20
N GLN A 95 1.17 -9.55 -8.24
CA GLN A 95 0.02 -9.84 -9.12
C GLN A 95 -1.22 -9.03 -8.75
N VAL A 96 -1.51 -8.89 -7.44
CA VAL A 96 -2.73 -8.18 -6.99
C VAL A 96 -2.53 -6.66 -6.86
N ALA A 97 -1.36 -6.21 -6.43
CA ALA A 97 -1.10 -4.79 -6.17
C ALA A 97 -0.53 -4.02 -7.37
N GLY A 98 -0.22 -4.71 -8.48
CA GLY A 98 0.46 -4.09 -9.63
C GLY A 98 -0.29 -2.89 -10.23
N SER A 99 -1.60 -2.91 -10.28
CA SER A 99 -2.45 -1.83 -10.79
C SER A 99 -2.93 -0.85 -9.70
N LEU A 100 -2.77 -1.19 -8.43
CA LEU A 100 -3.32 -0.41 -7.30
C LEU A 100 -2.84 1.06 -7.30
N LYS A 101 -1.54 1.26 -7.48
CA LYS A 101 -0.95 2.62 -7.51
C LYS A 101 -1.53 3.47 -8.63
N LEU A 102 -1.65 2.91 -9.83
CA LEU A 102 -2.22 3.59 -10.99
C LEU A 102 -3.69 3.92 -10.74
N PHE A 103 -4.44 2.96 -10.20
CA PHE A 103 -5.85 3.15 -9.90
C PHE A 103 -6.08 4.26 -8.85
N LEU A 104 -5.29 4.30 -7.78
CA LEU A 104 -5.36 5.36 -6.78
C LEU A 104 -4.93 6.73 -7.32
N ALA A 105 -4.01 6.78 -8.28
CA ALA A 105 -3.65 8.02 -8.96
C ALA A 105 -4.83 8.55 -9.81
N GLN A 106 -5.45 7.69 -10.62
CA GLN A 106 -6.65 8.04 -11.39
C GLN A 106 -7.81 8.49 -10.49
N TYR A 107 -8.04 7.78 -9.40
CA TYR A 107 -9.06 8.18 -8.42
C TYR A 107 -8.81 9.59 -7.88
N ARG A 108 -7.58 9.94 -7.52
CA ARG A 108 -7.25 11.28 -6.99
C ARG A 108 -7.48 12.39 -8.01
N GLU A 109 -7.09 12.17 -9.27
CA GLU A 109 -7.35 13.11 -10.36
C GLU A 109 -8.85 13.34 -10.53
N VAL A 110 -9.60 12.25 -10.64
CA VAL A 110 -11.05 12.31 -10.81
C VAL A 110 -11.75 12.93 -9.60
N ALA A 111 -11.33 12.62 -8.38
CA ALA A 111 -11.88 13.18 -7.16
C ALA A 111 -11.66 14.70 -7.05
N ALA A 112 -10.51 15.20 -7.53
CA ALA A 112 -10.26 16.64 -7.60
C ALA A 112 -11.20 17.35 -8.58
N PHE A 113 -11.49 16.75 -9.73
CA PHE A 113 -12.45 17.31 -10.70
C PHE A 113 -13.90 17.18 -10.26
N ALA A 114 -14.26 16.10 -9.56
CA ALA A 114 -15.64 15.85 -9.10
C ALA A 114 -16.16 16.92 -8.13
N GLN A 115 -15.27 17.65 -7.45
CA GLN A 115 -15.64 18.77 -6.60
C GLN A 115 -16.22 19.96 -7.37
N PHE A 116 -15.95 20.05 -8.67
CA PHE A 116 -16.34 21.19 -9.51
C PHE A 116 -17.43 20.87 -10.55
N GLY A 117 -17.81 19.59 -10.72
CA GLY A 117 -18.76 19.17 -11.78
C GLY A 117 -19.94 18.39 -11.23
N SER A 118 -21.14 18.77 -11.70
CA SER A 118 -22.40 18.10 -11.31
C SER A 118 -22.75 16.87 -12.16
N ASP A 119 -22.27 16.79 -13.40
CA ASP A 119 -22.59 15.72 -14.34
C ASP A 119 -21.38 14.85 -14.67
N LEU A 120 -21.20 13.81 -13.84
CA LEU A 120 -20.17 12.80 -14.05
C LEU A 120 -20.76 11.64 -14.87
N ASP A 121 -20.01 11.17 -15.86
CA ASP A 121 -20.34 9.96 -16.59
C ASP A 121 -20.28 8.69 -15.74
N ALA A 122 -20.86 7.60 -16.20
CA ALA A 122 -20.97 6.35 -15.44
C ALA A 122 -19.59 5.75 -15.10
N ALA A 123 -18.63 5.84 -16.01
CA ALA A 123 -17.27 5.32 -15.81
C ALA A 123 -16.53 6.10 -14.72
N THR A 124 -16.66 7.43 -14.74
CA THR A 124 -16.10 8.31 -13.70
C THR A 124 -16.71 8.05 -12.32
N LYS A 125 -18.04 7.89 -12.24
CA LYS A 125 -18.73 7.50 -11.01
C LYS A 125 -18.24 6.16 -10.47
N GLN A 126 -18.03 5.18 -11.33
CA GLN A 126 -17.50 3.87 -10.92
C GLN A 126 -16.07 3.98 -10.39
N THR A 127 -15.21 4.77 -11.04
CA THR A 127 -13.82 5.00 -10.59
C THR A 127 -13.80 5.67 -9.21
N LEU A 128 -14.65 6.67 -8.99
CA LEU A 128 -14.78 7.34 -7.69
C LEU A 128 -15.25 6.35 -6.61
N SER A 129 -16.34 5.66 -6.88
CA SER A 129 -16.95 4.70 -5.96
C SER A 129 -15.97 3.59 -5.55
N ARG A 130 -15.21 3.05 -6.49
CA ARG A 130 -14.18 2.03 -6.21
C ARG A 130 -12.98 2.62 -5.49
N GLY A 131 -12.54 3.83 -5.84
CA GLY A 131 -11.43 4.53 -5.19
C GLY A 131 -11.69 4.85 -3.72
N GLU A 132 -12.92 5.23 -3.39
CA GLU A 132 -13.35 5.44 -2.00
C GLU A 132 -13.24 4.14 -1.20
N ARG A 133 -13.76 3.03 -1.72
CA ARG A 133 -13.69 1.71 -1.06
C ARG A 133 -12.25 1.22 -0.90
N LEU A 134 -11.42 1.40 -1.92
CA LEU A 134 -9.99 1.07 -1.82
C LEU A 134 -9.29 1.92 -0.76
N THR A 135 -9.64 3.21 -0.65
CA THR A 135 -9.08 4.09 0.37
C THR A 135 -9.49 3.65 1.78
N GLU A 136 -10.74 3.22 1.97
CA GLU A 136 -11.19 2.64 3.25
C GLU A 136 -10.49 1.32 3.55
N LEU A 137 -10.39 0.42 2.57
CA LEU A 137 -9.75 -0.89 2.71
C LEU A 137 -8.24 -0.80 3.05
N LEU A 138 -7.58 0.27 2.64
CA LEU A 138 -6.16 0.50 2.92
C LEU A 138 -5.90 1.14 4.29
N LYS A 139 -6.95 1.49 5.04
CA LYS A 139 -6.79 1.97 6.43
C LYS A 139 -6.40 0.80 7.33
N GLN A 140 -5.47 1.05 8.22
CA GLN A 140 -4.94 0.03 9.14
C GLN A 140 -4.94 0.58 10.57
N LYS A 141 -5.31 -0.26 11.51
CA LYS A 141 -5.24 0.09 12.94
C LYS A 141 -3.79 0.15 13.40
N GLN A 142 -3.52 1.01 14.37
CA GLN A 142 -2.20 1.09 14.97
C GLN A 142 -1.83 -0.24 15.64
N TYR A 143 -0.57 -0.65 15.52
CA TYR A 143 -0.03 -1.91 16.06
C TYR A 143 -0.75 -3.19 15.58
N SER A 144 -1.35 -3.14 14.39
CA SER A 144 -2.05 -4.28 13.81
C SER A 144 -1.41 -4.67 12.47
N PRO A 145 -0.22 -5.28 12.48
CA PRO A 145 0.41 -5.75 11.24
C PRO A 145 -0.40 -6.89 10.65
N MET A 146 -0.43 -6.96 9.31
CA MET A 146 -1.13 -8.01 8.57
C MET A 146 -0.12 -8.89 7.85
N ALA A 147 -0.36 -10.19 7.82
CA ALA A 147 0.44 -11.13 7.06
C ALA A 147 0.14 -11.02 5.54
N VAL A 148 1.09 -11.44 4.71
CA VAL A 148 0.93 -11.34 3.23
C VAL A 148 -0.25 -12.17 2.73
N ASN A 149 -0.47 -13.36 3.32
CA ASN A 149 -1.60 -14.24 3.00
C ASN A 149 -2.96 -13.65 3.40
N GLU A 150 -3.00 -12.63 4.25
CA GLU A 150 -4.19 -11.83 4.58
C GLU A 150 -4.33 -10.61 3.65
N MET A 151 -3.22 -9.91 3.38
CA MET A 151 -3.23 -8.73 2.51
C MET A 151 -3.60 -9.04 1.06
N VAL A 152 -3.12 -10.17 0.52
CA VAL A 152 -3.36 -10.55 -0.88
C VAL A 152 -4.86 -10.70 -1.17
N PRO A 153 -5.66 -11.45 -0.39
CA PRO A 153 -7.11 -11.56 -0.60
C PRO A 153 -7.85 -10.23 -0.52
N LEU A 154 -7.49 -9.37 0.42
CA LEU A 154 -8.12 -8.06 0.60
C LEU A 154 -7.86 -7.14 -0.61
N ILE A 155 -6.59 -7.01 -1.01
CA ILE A 155 -6.23 -6.19 -2.16
C ILE A 155 -6.86 -6.75 -3.44
N TYR A 156 -6.88 -8.08 -3.61
CA TYR A 156 -7.54 -8.75 -4.72
C TYR A 156 -9.03 -8.37 -4.80
N ALA A 157 -9.73 -8.42 -3.68
CA ALA A 157 -11.15 -8.06 -3.60
C ALA A 157 -11.40 -6.61 -4.01
N GLY A 158 -10.58 -5.67 -3.50
CA GLY A 158 -10.72 -4.25 -3.78
C GLY A 158 -10.39 -3.90 -5.24
N VAL A 159 -9.26 -4.36 -5.74
CA VAL A 159 -8.79 -4.03 -7.10
C VAL A 159 -9.69 -4.61 -8.18
N ASN A 160 -10.20 -5.84 -7.98
CA ASN A 160 -11.09 -6.49 -8.94
C ASN A 160 -12.56 -6.09 -8.83
N GLY A 161 -12.91 -5.12 -7.96
CA GLY A 161 -14.25 -4.56 -7.86
C GLY A 161 -15.26 -5.46 -7.16
N HIS A 162 -14.81 -6.48 -6.43
CA HIS A 162 -15.71 -7.36 -5.68
C HIS A 162 -16.39 -6.65 -4.50
N LEU A 163 -15.89 -5.46 -4.13
CA LEU A 163 -16.45 -4.62 -3.08
C LEU A 163 -17.41 -3.53 -3.59
N ASP A 164 -17.66 -3.45 -4.89
CA ASP A 164 -18.46 -2.38 -5.49
C ASP A 164 -19.91 -2.35 -4.95
N SER A 165 -20.43 -3.48 -4.47
CA SER A 165 -21.76 -3.60 -3.84
C SER A 165 -21.78 -3.29 -2.33
N VAL A 166 -20.63 -3.25 -1.68
CA VAL A 166 -20.52 -3.01 -0.23
C VAL A 166 -20.57 -1.50 0.05
N PRO A 167 -21.39 -1.00 0.99
CA PRO A 167 -21.36 0.40 1.40
C PRO A 167 -19.99 0.80 1.95
N VAL A 168 -19.56 2.05 1.67
CA VAL A 168 -18.20 2.53 2.03
C VAL A 168 -17.97 2.46 3.54
N ASP A 169 -18.98 2.82 4.35
CA ASP A 169 -18.94 2.77 5.81
C ASP A 169 -18.87 1.34 6.40
N LYS A 170 -19.15 0.33 5.59
CA LYS A 170 -19.10 -1.09 5.97
C LYS A 170 -17.86 -1.83 5.50
N ILE A 171 -16.97 -1.19 4.76
CA ILE A 171 -15.76 -1.82 4.22
C ILE A 171 -14.87 -2.41 5.33
N LEU A 172 -14.63 -1.66 6.41
CA LEU A 172 -13.81 -2.15 7.54
C LEU A 172 -14.49 -3.30 8.32
N THR A 173 -15.83 -3.31 8.37
CA THR A 173 -16.57 -4.45 8.94
C THR A 173 -16.44 -5.67 8.04
N TRP A 174 -16.65 -5.50 6.73
CA TRP A 174 -16.46 -6.56 5.73
C TRP A 174 -15.04 -7.14 5.81
N GLU A 175 -14.01 -6.29 5.90
CA GLU A 175 -12.61 -6.71 6.04
C GLU A 175 -12.42 -7.60 7.28
N ALA A 176 -12.88 -7.15 8.45
CA ALA A 176 -12.73 -7.89 9.69
C ALA A 176 -13.42 -9.25 9.63
N ASP A 177 -14.65 -9.29 9.11
CA ASP A 177 -15.44 -10.52 9.01
C ASP A 177 -14.87 -11.47 7.96
N TYR A 178 -14.38 -10.94 6.82
CA TYR A 178 -13.74 -11.76 5.81
C TYR A 178 -12.42 -12.36 6.30
N LEU A 179 -11.60 -11.59 7.01
CA LEU A 179 -10.38 -12.13 7.64
C LEU A 179 -10.69 -13.22 8.67
N ASN A 180 -11.75 -13.04 9.46
CA ASN A 180 -12.19 -14.08 10.39
C ASN A 180 -12.66 -15.35 9.65
N ASN A 181 -13.38 -15.18 8.52
CA ASN A 181 -13.78 -16.31 7.69
C ASN A 181 -12.57 -17.04 7.09
N LEU A 182 -11.58 -16.30 6.54
CA LEU A 182 -10.36 -16.90 6.01
C LEU A 182 -9.60 -17.71 7.07
N ARG A 183 -9.45 -17.16 8.28
CA ARG A 183 -8.75 -17.81 9.39
C ARG A 183 -9.48 -19.04 9.92
N SER A 184 -10.81 -19.05 9.90
CA SER A 184 -11.61 -20.12 10.48
C SER A 184 -11.95 -21.23 9.48
N ASN A 185 -12.26 -20.86 8.23
CA ASN A 185 -12.86 -21.77 7.26
C ASN A 185 -11.98 -22.03 6.03
N GLU A 186 -10.99 -21.19 5.75
CA GLU A 186 -10.22 -21.24 4.51
C GLU A 186 -8.69 -21.25 4.76
N GLN A 187 -8.26 -21.91 5.83
CA GLN A 187 -6.85 -22.03 6.21
C GLN A 187 -5.98 -22.63 5.11
N ASP A 188 -6.54 -23.57 4.33
CA ASP A 188 -5.83 -24.18 3.19
C ASP A 188 -5.50 -23.16 2.11
N LEU A 189 -6.43 -22.24 1.81
CA LEU A 189 -6.21 -21.16 0.86
C LEU A 189 -5.09 -20.22 1.34
N MET A 190 -5.13 -19.81 2.60
CA MET A 190 -4.12 -18.95 3.21
C MET A 190 -2.73 -19.61 3.22
N SER A 191 -2.68 -20.89 3.60
CA SER A 191 -1.43 -21.66 3.64
C SER A 191 -0.83 -21.86 2.25
N GLN A 192 -1.67 -22.05 1.22
CA GLN A 192 -1.22 -22.16 -0.16
C GLN A 192 -0.65 -20.83 -0.67
N ILE A 193 -1.30 -19.69 -0.39
CA ILE A 193 -0.80 -18.34 -0.75
C ILE A 193 0.59 -18.10 -0.12
N GLU A 194 0.74 -18.46 1.16
CA GLU A 194 1.99 -18.29 1.89
C GLU A 194 3.11 -19.20 1.36
N LYS A 195 2.83 -20.47 1.15
CA LYS A 195 3.79 -21.47 0.70
C LYS A 195 4.26 -21.22 -0.73
N ASP A 196 3.34 -20.95 -1.64
CA ASP A 196 3.64 -20.79 -3.05
C ASP A 196 4.21 -19.40 -3.36
N GLY A 197 3.88 -18.40 -2.53
CA GLY A 197 4.27 -17.00 -2.71
C GLY A 197 3.83 -16.40 -4.05
N ALA A 198 2.95 -17.10 -4.79
CA ALA A 198 2.42 -16.70 -6.08
C ALA A 198 0.99 -17.21 -6.25
N LEU A 199 0.17 -16.50 -7.01
CA LEU A 199 -1.17 -16.93 -7.38
C LEU A 199 -1.10 -17.70 -8.71
N SER A 200 -1.26 -19.03 -8.64
CA SER A 200 -1.54 -19.86 -9.81
C SER A 200 -2.97 -19.58 -10.31
N LYS A 201 -3.28 -19.94 -11.55
CA LYS A 201 -4.66 -19.78 -12.08
C LYS A 201 -5.71 -20.51 -11.25
N GLU A 202 -5.34 -21.68 -10.71
CA GLU A 202 -6.23 -22.47 -9.84
C GLU A 202 -6.45 -21.79 -8.49
N LEU A 203 -5.35 -21.28 -7.88
CA LEU A 203 -5.41 -20.60 -6.60
C LEU A 203 -6.17 -19.26 -6.73
N GLU A 204 -5.97 -18.53 -7.82
CA GLU A 204 -6.72 -17.32 -8.12
C GLU A 204 -8.22 -17.59 -8.31
N ALA A 205 -8.58 -18.69 -8.98
CA ALA A 205 -9.99 -19.09 -9.11
C ALA A 205 -10.63 -19.42 -7.76
N LYS A 206 -9.90 -20.13 -6.87
CA LYS A 206 -10.34 -20.38 -5.50
C LYS A 206 -10.51 -19.09 -4.71
N LEU A 207 -9.53 -18.20 -4.78
CA LEU A 207 -9.57 -16.89 -4.11
C LEU A 207 -10.77 -16.06 -4.59
N LYS A 208 -11.00 -16.01 -5.90
CA LYS A 208 -12.16 -15.34 -6.48
C LYS A 208 -13.48 -15.93 -5.98
N ALA A 209 -13.60 -17.25 -5.94
CA ALA A 209 -14.79 -17.92 -5.45
C ALA A 209 -15.06 -17.61 -3.98
N SER A 210 -14.02 -17.61 -3.14
CA SER A 210 -14.08 -17.23 -1.73
C SER A 210 -14.60 -15.81 -1.56
N VAL A 211 -13.94 -14.83 -2.18
CA VAL A 211 -14.32 -13.40 -2.11
C VAL A 211 -15.76 -13.18 -2.57
N VAL A 212 -16.13 -13.75 -3.72
CA VAL A 212 -17.48 -13.58 -4.30
C VAL A 212 -18.55 -14.21 -3.42
N SER A 213 -18.32 -15.42 -2.93
CA SER A 213 -19.26 -16.12 -2.05
C SER A 213 -19.46 -15.37 -0.74
N PHE A 214 -18.37 -14.92 -0.10
CA PHE A 214 -18.44 -14.15 1.13
C PHE A 214 -19.16 -12.82 0.94
N THR A 215 -18.76 -12.04 -0.07
CA THR A 215 -19.36 -10.72 -0.32
C THR A 215 -20.86 -10.82 -0.65
N LYS A 216 -21.28 -11.88 -1.34
CA LYS A 216 -22.69 -12.12 -1.67
C LYS A 216 -23.56 -12.40 -0.45
N ASN A 217 -22.99 -13.05 0.56
CA ASN A 217 -23.66 -13.39 1.82
C ASN A 217 -23.47 -12.33 2.91
N PHE A 218 -22.64 -11.32 2.66
CA PHE A 218 -22.41 -10.24 3.61
C PHE A 218 -23.64 -9.31 3.66
N THR A 219 -24.32 -9.33 4.79
CA THR A 219 -25.43 -8.42 5.11
C THR A 219 -24.86 -7.23 5.87
N ALA A 220 -24.91 -6.05 5.23
CA ALA A 220 -24.39 -4.80 5.78
C ALA A 220 -25.22 -4.26 6.96
#